data_495452cd666e5b9ed06b4f78da1f5e07
#
_entry.id   495452cd666e5b9ed06b4f78da1f5e07
#
_cell.length_a   1.000
_cell.length_b   1.000
_cell.length_c   1.000
_cell.angle_alpha   90.00
_cell.angle_beta   90.00
_cell.angle_gamma   90.00
#
_symmetry.space_group_name_H-M   'P 1'
#
loop_
_entity.id
_entity.type
_entity.pdbx_description
1 polymer ?
#
loop_
_entity_poly.entity_id
_entity_poly.type
_entity_poly.pdbx_seq_one_letter_code
_entity_poly.pdbx_strand_id
1 'polypeptide(L)'
;MDIIFLGTGGGRWTTLTQRLGTGGFRIHSTKRLHIDPGPGALVAMANNGISPVETDAVLVTHCHPDHYNDAEILIEAMTKGMTKSRGILAASESVLVGKDYLGPAISRYHRSKVEEAIVLRPRNEFEIYGSLVEAIPTRHTDPTCVGLKFHTEAGAIAYTSDTQYYDELPSHLSESRLIILNVMRPGNKRIPWHLCTDDAVEIAKETEPEILVLQHFGMKMIGITEREATRVEKESGVKTVSATDGMRLKLE
;
A
#
# COMPACT_ATOMS: atom_id res chain seq x y z
N MET A 1 6.52 16.22 3.92
CA MET A 1 6.57 14.78 3.57
C MET A 1 5.83 14.57 2.25
N ASP A 2 6.32 13.68 1.37
CA ASP A 2 5.65 13.42 0.08
C ASP A 2 5.21 11.96 -0.01
N ILE A 3 4.01 11.71 -0.55
CA ILE A 3 3.55 10.39 -0.94
C ILE A 3 3.50 10.34 -2.46
N ILE A 4 4.15 9.32 -3.05
CA ILE A 4 4.28 9.20 -4.50
C ILE A 4 3.66 7.88 -4.93
N PHE A 5 2.61 7.94 -5.74
CA PHE A 5 1.92 6.77 -6.25
C PHE A 5 2.58 6.28 -7.54
N LEU A 6 3.17 5.10 -7.51
CA LEU A 6 3.89 4.52 -8.66
C LEU A 6 3.05 3.52 -9.45
N GLY A 7 1.88 3.22 -8.93
CA GLY A 7 0.86 2.42 -9.58
C GLY A 7 -0.41 2.43 -8.77
N THR A 8 -1.51 2.73 -9.45
CA THR A 8 -2.82 2.93 -8.81
C THR A 8 -3.84 1.86 -9.20
N GLY A 9 -3.41 0.91 -10.02
CA GLY A 9 -4.19 -0.26 -10.41
C GLY A 9 -4.05 -1.41 -9.42
N GLY A 10 -5.06 -2.28 -9.40
CA GLY A 10 -5.04 -3.48 -8.59
C GLY A 10 -5.92 -4.60 -9.12
N GLY A 11 -5.68 -5.80 -8.57
CA GLY A 11 -6.35 -7.01 -8.99
C GLY A 11 -5.83 -7.58 -10.32
N ARG A 12 -6.09 -8.86 -10.53
CA ARG A 12 -5.46 -9.68 -11.59
C ARG A 12 -5.52 -9.06 -12.99
N TRP A 13 -6.70 -8.59 -13.44
CA TRP A 13 -6.84 -8.10 -14.80
C TRP A 13 -6.18 -6.76 -15.05
N THR A 14 -6.17 -5.87 -14.07
CA THR A 14 -5.43 -4.59 -14.17
C THR A 14 -3.93 -4.88 -14.21
N THR A 15 -3.45 -5.77 -13.35
CA THR A 15 -2.05 -6.20 -13.29
C THR A 15 -1.59 -6.85 -14.61
N LEU A 16 -2.36 -7.80 -15.15
CA LEU A 16 -2.01 -8.49 -16.39
C LEU A 16 -1.99 -7.57 -17.61
N THR A 17 -2.82 -6.54 -17.62
CA THR A 17 -2.96 -5.62 -18.76
C THR A 17 -2.18 -4.33 -18.61
N GLN A 18 -1.68 -4.03 -17.40
CA GLN A 18 -0.96 -2.80 -17.05
C GLN A 18 -1.66 -1.52 -17.58
N ARG A 19 -2.98 -1.52 -17.59
CA ARG A 19 -3.77 -0.33 -17.97
C ARG A 19 -3.66 0.79 -16.93
N LEU A 20 -3.37 0.43 -15.70
CA LEU A 20 -2.83 1.25 -14.64
C LEU A 20 -1.63 0.49 -14.08
N GLY A 21 -0.60 1.19 -13.67
CA GLY A 21 0.56 0.59 -13.02
C GLY A 21 0.17 -0.08 -11.70
N THR A 22 0.96 -1.04 -11.26
CA THR A 22 0.79 -1.74 -9.97
C THR A 22 2.05 -1.61 -9.10
N GLY A 23 2.82 -0.53 -9.29
CA GLY A 23 4.10 -0.30 -8.61
C GLY A 23 4.00 0.13 -7.15
N GLY A 24 2.79 0.13 -6.57
CA GLY A 24 2.58 0.58 -5.19
C GLY A 24 2.81 2.07 -4.99
N PHE A 25 3.21 2.46 -3.79
CA PHE A 25 3.49 3.87 -3.50
C PHE A 25 4.71 4.03 -2.59
N ARG A 26 5.21 5.26 -2.51
CA ARG A 26 6.36 5.62 -1.67
C ARG A 26 5.99 6.70 -0.67
N ILE A 27 6.54 6.59 0.53
CA ILE A 27 6.55 7.67 1.52
C ILE A 27 7.98 8.24 1.55
N HIS A 28 8.10 9.52 1.21
CA HIS A 28 9.34 10.28 1.25
C HIS A 28 9.30 11.26 2.42
N SER A 29 10.07 10.97 3.45
CA SER A 29 10.38 11.88 4.56
C SER A 29 11.90 11.99 4.70
N THR A 30 12.43 11.89 5.90
CA THR A 30 13.87 11.68 6.16
C THR A 30 14.34 10.33 5.63
N LYS A 31 13.43 9.37 5.52
CA LYS A 31 13.62 8.04 4.92
C LYS A 31 12.65 7.83 3.78
N ARG A 32 13.02 6.92 2.88
CA ARG A 32 12.26 6.59 1.67
C ARG A 32 11.76 5.17 1.77
N LEU A 33 10.48 5.04 2.10
CA LEU A 33 9.81 3.76 2.24
C LEU A 33 9.08 3.43 0.93
N HIS A 34 9.12 2.20 0.47
CA HIS A 34 8.33 1.72 -0.66
C HIS A 34 7.36 0.65 -0.18
N ILE A 35 6.09 0.86 -0.43
CA ILE A 35 5.00 0.01 0.00
C ILE A 35 4.41 -0.71 -1.21
N ASP A 36 4.30 -2.03 -1.12
CA ASP A 36 3.70 -2.93 -2.10
C ASP A 36 4.27 -2.77 -3.53
N PRO A 37 5.58 -3.02 -3.75
CA PRO A 37 6.20 -2.95 -5.07
C PRO A 37 5.73 -4.09 -5.99
N GLY A 38 4.57 -3.95 -6.59
CA GLY A 38 4.08 -4.84 -7.62
C GLY A 38 4.76 -4.64 -8.97
N PRO A 39 4.33 -5.36 -10.02
CA PRO A 39 4.96 -5.33 -11.35
C PRO A 39 5.08 -3.92 -11.92
N GLY A 40 6.29 -3.57 -12.37
CA GLY A 40 6.58 -2.28 -12.98
C GLY A 40 6.97 -1.18 -11.98
N ALA A 41 7.18 -1.50 -10.71
CA ALA A 41 7.61 -0.51 -9.70
C ALA A 41 8.91 0.19 -10.11
N LEU A 42 9.94 -0.55 -10.55
CA LEU A 42 11.19 0.04 -10.99
C LEU A 42 11.03 0.90 -12.25
N VAL A 43 10.22 0.47 -13.20
CA VAL A 43 9.96 1.24 -14.43
C VAL A 43 9.24 2.54 -14.07
N ALA A 44 8.24 2.48 -13.20
CA ALA A 44 7.53 3.67 -12.72
C ALA A 44 8.47 4.63 -11.97
N MET A 45 9.38 4.10 -11.13
CA MET A 45 10.40 4.93 -10.47
C MET A 45 11.29 5.64 -11.47
N ALA A 46 11.81 4.92 -12.48
CA ALA A 46 12.66 5.51 -13.52
C ALA A 46 11.93 6.61 -14.30
N ASN A 47 10.68 6.36 -14.69
CA ASN A 47 9.84 7.33 -15.42
C ASN A 47 9.54 8.59 -14.59
N ASN A 48 9.55 8.49 -13.28
CA ASN A 48 9.31 9.60 -12.35
C ASN A 48 10.61 10.23 -11.79
N GLY A 49 11.79 9.85 -12.32
CA GLY A 49 13.09 10.38 -11.88
C GLY A 49 13.45 9.98 -10.46
N ILE A 50 12.96 8.84 -9.98
CA ILE A 50 13.20 8.33 -8.63
C ILE A 50 14.28 7.24 -8.69
N SER A 51 15.35 7.42 -7.92
CA SER A 51 16.39 6.41 -7.79
C SER A 51 15.99 5.26 -6.88
N PRO A 52 15.90 4.01 -7.35
CA PRO A 52 15.60 2.87 -6.50
C PRO A 52 16.71 2.58 -5.46
N VAL A 53 17.95 2.97 -5.75
CA VAL A 53 19.10 2.79 -4.84
C VAL A 53 18.96 3.62 -3.56
N GLU A 54 18.13 4.66 -3.57
CA GLU A 54 17.84 5.50 -2.41
C GLU A 54 16.72 4.94 -1.50
N THR A 55 16.16 3.78 -1.82
CA THR A 55 15.16 3.12 -0.95
C THR A 55 15.83 2.74 0.37
N ASP A 56 15.16 3.06 1.48
CA ASP A 56 15.62 2.74 2.83
C ASP A 56 14.84 1.55 3.42
N ALA A 57 13.57 1.40 3.06
CA ALA A 57 12.78 0.22 3.46
C ALA A 57 11.82 -0.23 2.36
N VAL A 58 11.57 -1.53 2.30
CA VAL A 58 10.58 -2.19 1.45
C VAL A 58 9.54 -2.84 2.36
N LEU A 59 8.26 -2.49 2.17
CA LEU A 59 7.15 -3.06 2.91
C LEU A 59 6.24 -3.82 1.95
N VAL A 60 5.83 -5.04 2.32
CA VAL A 60 4.91 -5.86 1.52
C VAL A 60 3.79 -6.38 2.40
N THR A 61 2.58 -5.98 2.09
CA THR A 61 1.41 -6.24 2.94
C THR A 61 0.87 -7.65 2.83
N HIS A 62 0.99 -8.30 1.66
CA HIS A 62 0.53 -9.68 1.45
C HIS A 62 1.12 -10.32 0.18
N CYS A 63 0.87 -11.64 0.01
CA CYS A 63 1.51 -12.48 -0.99
C CYS A 63 0.69 -12.56 -2.30
N HIS A 64 0.25 -11.40 -2.85
CA HIS A 64 -0.30 -11.34 -4.21
C HIS A 64 0.67 -10.62 -5.15
N PRO A 65 0.81 -11.10 -6.41
CA PRO A 65 1.81 -10.57 -7.34
C PRO A 65 1.75 -9.06 -7.57
N ASP A 66 0.57 -8.46 -7.55
CA ASP A 66 0.38 -7.01 -7.69
C ASP A 66 0.89 -6.20 -6.50
N HIS A 67 1.34 -6.86 -5.42
CA HIS A 67 1.91 -6.20 -4.24
C HIS A 67 3.39 -6.53 -4.00
N TYR A 68 3.92 -7.68 -4.49
CA TYR A 68 5.30 -8.06 -4.15
C TYR A 68 6.24 -8.28 -5.32
N ASN A 69 5.76 -8.36 -6.57
CA ASN A 69 6.54 -8.93 -7.67
C ASN A 69 7.88 -8.24 -7.95
N ASP A 70 7.97 -6.93 -7.74
CA ASP A 70 9.23 -6.17 -7.88
C ASP A 70 9.99 -6.02 -6.54
N ALA A 71 9.56 -6.69 -5.45
CA ALA A 71 10.20 -6.51 -4.14
C ALA A 71 11.65 -6.98 -4.12
N GLU A 72 11.98 -8.13 -4.72
CA GLU A 72 13.35 -8.65 -4.72
C GLU A 72 14.30 -7.73 -5.48
N ILE A 73 13.91 -7.27 -6.67
CA ILE A 73 14.76 -6.36 -7.45
C ILE A 73 14.90 -4.98 -6.77
N LEU A 74 13.88 -4.55 -6.03
CA LEU A 74 13.97 -3.33 -5.22
C LEU A 74 14.88 -3.52 -4.00
N ILE A 75 14.91 -4.70 -3.39
CA ILE A 75 15.89 -5.07 -2.36
C ILE A 75 17.30 -5.06 -2.94
N GLU A 76 17.51 -5.57 -4.16
CA GLU A 76 18.82 -5.48 -4.83
C GLU A 76 19.26 -4.02 -5.00
N ALA A 77 18.36 -3.15 -5.45
CA ALA A 77 18.66 -1.73 -5.57
C ALA A 77 18.99 -1.10 -4.21
N MET A 78 18.16 -1.34 -3.19
CA MET A 78 18.33 -0.87 -1.82
C MET A 78 19.70 -1.30 -1.23
N THR A 79 20.12 -2.54 -1.51
CA THR A 79 21.37 -3.12 -1.02
C THR A 79 22.57 -2.89 -1.96
N LYS A 80 22.42 -1.97 -2.93
CA LYS A 80 23.43 -1.61 -3.93
C LYS A 80 23.94 -2.82 -4.72
N GLY A 81 23.03 -3.54 -5.35
CA GLY A 81 23.31 -4.75 -6.10
C GLY A 81 23.79 -5.89 -5.20
N MET A 82 23.20 -6.06 -4.04
CA MET A 82 23.52 -7.10 -3.05
C MET A 82 24.96 -7.03 -2.49
N THR A 83 25.63 -5.88 -2.66
CA THR A 83 27.01 -5.68 -2.18
C THR A 83 27.08 -5.13 -0.76
N LYS A 84 25.99 -4.57 -0.24
CA LYS A 84 25.90 -4.00 1.09
C LYS A 84 24.77 -4.64 1.87
N SER A 85 24.99 -4.89 3.16
CA SER A 85 23.88 -5.09 4.09
C SER A 85 23.27 -3.72 4.38
N ARG A 86 21.99 -3.52 4.03
CA ARG A 86 21.33 -2.22 4.16
C ARG A 86 19.83 -2.33 4.09
N GLY A 87 19.16 -1.48 4.87
CA GLY A 87 17.74 -1.24 4.77
C GLY A 87 16.88 -2.26 5.52
N ILE A 88 15.60 -1.93 5.65
CA ILE A 88 14.61 -2.74 6.35
C ILE A 88 13.67 -3.40 5.34
N LEU A 89 13.38 -4.68 5.55
CA LEU A 89 12.33 -5.41 4.86
C LEU A 89 11.24 -5.75 5.89
N ALA A 90 10.06 -5.17 5.76
CA ALA A 90 8.92 -5.53 6.59
C ALA A 90 7.83 -6.17 5.71
N ALA A 91 7.45 -7.41 5.96
CA ALA A 91 6.44 -8.05 5.12
C ALA A 91 5.60 -9.07 5.90
N SER A 92 4.40 -9.35 5.36
CA SER A 92 3.49 -10.32 5.97
C SER A 92 4.10 -11.71 6.10
N GLU A 93 3.54 -12.51 6.97
CA GLU A 93 4.01 -13.88 7.23
C GLU A 93 4.03 -14.73 5.94
N SER A 94 3.00 -14.64 5.10
CA SER A 94 2.95 -15.34 3.82
C SER A 94 4.10 -14.95 2.88
N VAL A 95 4.49 -13.68 2.85
CA VAL A 95 5.58 -13.18 2.01
C VAL A 95 6.95 -13.64 2.48
N LEU A 96 7.22 -13.63 3.78
CA LEU A 96 8.54 -13.96 4.33
C LEU A 96 8.70 -15.42 4.74
N VAL A 97 7.68 -16.02 5.31
CA VAL A 97 7.76 -17.36 5.90
C VAL A 97 7.01 -18.39 5.04
N GLY A 98 5.94 -17.95 4.43
CA GLY A 98 4.93 -18.80 3.81
C GLY A 98 3.79 -19.10 4.76
N LYS A 99 2.58 -19.22 4.22
CA LYS A 99 1.37 -19.61 4.94
C LYS A 99 0.49 -20.47 4.06
N ASP A 100 0.16 -21.67 4.52
CA ASP A 100 -0.61 -22.65 3.77
C ASP A 100 0.00 -22.90 2.37
N TYR A 101 -0.70 -22.49 1.31
CA TYR A 101 -0.24 -22.58 -0.09
C TYR A 101 0.37 -21.28 -0.63
N LEU A 102 0.49 -20.23 0.21
CA LEU A 102 1.06 -18.94 -0.17
C LEU A 102 2.52 -18.82 0.25
N GLY A 103 3.37 -18.33 -0.65
CA GLY A 103 4.75 -17.97 -0.38
C GLY A 103 5.68 -19.11 0.03
N PRO A 104 6.86 -18.78 0.59
CA PRO A 104 7.39 -17.43 0.69
C PRO A 104 7.68 -16.81 -0.68
N ALA A 105 7.43 -15.49 -0.82
CA ALA A 105 7.60 -14.75 -2.07
C ALA A 105 8.97 -14.08 -2.19
N ILE A 106 9.62 -13.80 -1.08
CA ILE A 106 10.98 -13.23 -1.03
C ILE A 106 11.97 -14.30 -0.58
N SER A 107 12.98 -14.58 -1.41
CA SER A 107 13.97 -15.61 -1.19
C SER A 107 14.82 -15.34 0.06
N ARG A 108 15.38 -16.42 0.64
CA ARG A 108 16.34 -16.31 1.73
C ARG A 108 17.58 -15.52 1.33
N TYR A 109 17.95 -15.57 0.04
CA TYR A 109 19.09 -14.82 -0.49
C TYR A 109 18.88 -13.32 -0.34
N HIS A 110 17.75 -12.77 -0.82
CA HIS A 110 17.45 -11.34 -0.71
C HIS A 110 17.28 -10.90 0.76
N ARG A 111 16.60 -11.72 1.58
CA ARG A 111 16.47 -11.44 3.01
C ARG A 111 17.78 -11.39 3.77
N SER A 112 18.79 -12.15 3.33
CA SER A 112 20.11 -12.18 4.00
C SER A 112 20.92 -10.88 3.83
N LYS A 113 20.47 -9.97 2.97
CA LYS A 113 21.17 -8.72 2.63
C LYS A 113 20.54 -7.48 3.22
N VAL A 114 19.33 -7.56 3.75
CA VAL A 114 18.76 -6.45 4.53
C VAL A 114 19.38 -6.42 5.93
N GLU A 115 19.42 -5.26 6.56
CA GLU A 115 19.87 -5.12 7.94
C GLU A 115 18.88 -5.75 8.90
N GLU A 116 17.60 -5.60 8.60
CA GLU A 116 16.52 -6.10 9.42
C GLU A 116 15.37 -6.65 8.55
N ALA A 117 14.82 -7.79 8.95
CA ALA A 117 13.64 -8.39 8.34
C ALA A 117 12.54 -8.57 9.39
N ILE A 118 11.43 -7.83 9.24
CA ILE A 118 10.31 -7.80 10.18
C ILE A 118 9.14 -8.58 9.60
N VAL A 119 8.63 -9.56 10.33
CA VAL A 119 7.40 -10.29 9.96
C VAL A 119 6.20 -9.52 10.50
N LEU A 120 5.41 -8.96 9.58
CA LEU A 120 4.17 -8.27 9.92
C LEU A 120 3.08 -9.28 10.30
N ARG A 121 2.41 -9.02 11.41
CA ARG A 121 1.23 -9.77 11.85
C ARG A 121 0.13 -8.81 12.29
N PRO A 122 -1.14 -9.11 12.03
CA PRO A 122 -2.25 -8.26 12.46
C PRO A 122 -2.15 -7.87 13.94
N ARG A 123 -2.37 -6.59 14.23
CA ARG A 123 -2.31 -5.97 15.57
C ARG A 123 -0.92 -5.82 16.17
N ASN A 124 0.15 -6.18 15.46
CA ASN A 124 1.51 -5.91 15.93
C ASN A 124 1.89 -4.46 15.66
N GLU A 125 2.67 -3.93 16.57
CA GLU A 125 3.39 -2.68 16.43
C GLU A 125 4.87 -2.97 16.19
N PHE A 126 5.51 -2.16 15.39
CA PHE A 126 6.95 -2.25 15.09
C PHE A 126 7.50 -0.88 14.73
N GLU A 127 8.81 -0.74 14.74
CA GLU A 127 9.45 0.53 14.39
C GLU A 127 10.16 0.44 13.03
N ILE A 128 10.06 1.50 12.26
CA ILE A 128 10.88 1.71 11.06
C ILE A 128 11.60 3.03 11.21
N TYR A 129 12.91 2.98 11.42
CA TYR A 129 13.76 4.16 11.62
C TYR A 129 13.24 5.12 12.71
N GLY A 130 12.76 4.57 13.82
CA GLY A 130 12.23 5.33 14.96
C GLY A 130 10.78 5.84 14.79
N SER A 131 10.13 5.52 13.68
CA SER A 131 8.69 5.79 13.50
C SER A 131 7.88 4.53 13.84
N LEU A 132 6.91 4.68 14.72
CA LEU A 132 5.97 3.61 15.06
C LEU A 132 5.09 3.28 13.86
N VAL A 133 4.90 2.00 13.58
CA VAL A 133 3.98 1.49 12.55
C VAL A 133 3.11 0.39 13.14
N GLU A 134 1.81 0.50 12.96
CA GLU A 134 0.85 -0.52 13.36
C GLU A 134 0.43 -1.38 12.16
N ALA A 135 0.37 -2.69 12.33
CA ALA A 135 -0.17 -3.62 11.35
C ALA A 135 -1.69 -3.78 11.57
N ILE A 136 -2.48 -3.18 10.68
CA ILE A 136 -3.94 -3.19 10.73
C ILE A 136 -4.47 -4.57 10.30
N PRO A 137 -5.41 -5.19 11.03
CA PRO A 137 -6.09 -6.40 10.58
C PRO A 137 -6.85 -6.18 9.28
N THR A 138 -6.86 -7.17 8.40
CA THR A 138 -7.62 -7.17 7.17
C THR A 138 -8.48 -8.42 7.02
N ARG A 139 -9.45 -8.39 6.11
CA ARG A 139 -10.22 -9.56 5.70
C ARG A 139 -9.99 -9.79 4.21
N HIS A 140 -9.02 -10.64 3.89
CA HIS A 140 -8.57 -10.90 2.52
C HIS A 140 -8.31 -12.39 2.28
N THR A 141 -8.06 -12.80 1.02
CA THR A 141 -7.77 -14.20 0.66
C THR A 141 -6.42 -14.67 1.16
N ASP A 142 -5.45 -13.77 1.34
CA ASP A 142 -4.25 -14.05 2.13
C ASP A 142 -4.59 -13.79 3.60
N PRO A 143 -4.63 -14.81 4.46
CA PRO A 143 -5.03 -14.66 5.87
C PRO A 143 -4.00 -13.89 6.70
N THR A 144 -2.81 -13.63 6.14
CA THR A 144 -1.75 -12.86 6.79
C THR A 144 -1.62 -11.43 6.25
N CYS A 145 -2.53 -11.03 5.35
CA CYS A 145 -2.59 -9.67 4.83
C CYS A 145 -2.76 -8.66 5.97
N VAL A 146 -2.07 -7.54 5.89
CA VAL A 146 -2.16 -6.43 6.85
C VAL A 146 -2.28 -5.10 6.13
N GLY A 147 -3.07 -4.18 6.67
CA GLY A 147 -2.92 -2.76 6.43
C GLY A 147 -1.79 -2.19 7.29
N LEU A 148 -1.46 -0.93 7.10
CA LEU A 148 -0.38 -0.25 7.82
C LEU A 148 -0.83 1.14 8.29
N LYS A 149 -0.51 1.50 9.53
CA LYS A 149 -0.71 2.86 10.04
C LYS A 149 0.63 3.40 10.54
N PHE A 150 1.11 4.41 9.85
CA PHE A 150 2.39 5.08 10.12
C PHE A 150 2.16 6.28 11.01
N HIS A 151 2.80 6.33 12.16
CA HIS A 151 2.83 7.51 13.02
C HIS A 151 3.99 8.40 12.60
N THR A 152 3.66 9.58 12.08
CA THR A 152 4.66 10.53 11.55
C THR A 152 4.50 11.90 12.18
N GLU A 153 5.53 12.74 12.07
CA GLU A 153 5.45 14.14 12.54
C GLU A 153 4.38 14.98 11.79
N ALA A 154 4.04 14.58 10.56
CA ALA A 154 2.99 15.21 9.77
C ALA A 154 1.58 14.66 10.07
N GLY A 155 1.42 13.84 11.11
CA GLY A 155 0.19 13.12 11.47
C GLY A 155 0.22 11.65 11.04
N ALA A 156 -0.76 10.89 11.51
CA ALA A 156 -0.85 9.47 11.17
C ALA A 156 -1.35 9.27 9.72
N ILE A 157 -0.76 8.28 9.04
CA ILE A 157 -1.14 7.85 7.69
C ILE A 157 -1.57 6.40 7.76
N ALA A 158 -2.82 6.10 7.43
CA ALA A 158 -3.31 4.73 7.35
C ALA A 158 -3.42 4.27 5.88
N TYR A 159 -3.04 3.03 5.64
CA TYR A 159 -3.19 2.32 4.38
C TYR A 159 -3.91 1.00 4.63
N THR A 160 -5.04 0.78 3.99
CA THR A 160 -5.83 -0.44 4.22
C THR A 160 -5.20 -1.70 3.68
N SER A 161 -4.35 -1.59 2.64
CA SER A 161 -4.07 -2.74 1.78
C SER A 161 -5.36 -3.36 1.24
N ASP A 162 -5.34 -4.61 0.79
CA ASP A 162 -6.52 -5.29 0.30
C ASP A 162 -7.35 -5.86 1.46
N THR A 163 -8.60 -5.47 1.51
CA THR A 163 -9.56 -5.94 2.51
C THR A 163 -10.99 -5.76 2.00
N GLN A 164 -11.91 -6.59 2.45
CA GLN A 164 -13.32 -6.23 2.42
C GLN A 164 -13.67 -5.35 3.62
N TYR A 165 -14.79 -4.64 3.54
CA TYR A 165 -15.34 -3.91 4.68
C TYR A 165 -15.72 -4.87 5.82
N TYR A 166 -15.48 -4.45 7.06
CA TYR A 166 -15.95 -5.08 8.29
C TYR A 166 -16.09 -4.01 9.37
N ASP A 167 -16.95 -4.24 10.35
CA ASP A 167 -17.43 -3.21 11.30
C ASP A 167 -16.31 -2.53 12.09
N GLU A 168 -15.22 -3.27 12.40
CA GLU A 168 -14.10 -2.71 13.16
C GLU A 168 -13.06 -1.98 12.29
N LEU A 169 -13.16 -2.05 10.95
CA LEU A 169 -12.17 -1.43 10.06
C LEU A 169 -12.02 0.08 10.29
N PRO A 170 -13.11 0.87 10.40
CA PRO A 170 -12.98 2.31 10.66
C PRO A 170 -12.23 2.61 11.97
N SER A 171 -12.43 1.83 13.03
CA SER A 171 -11.75 2.04 14.32
C SER A 171 -10.23 1.88 14.20
N HIS A 172 -9.73 0.98 13.35
CA HIS A 172 -8.30 0.83 13.09
C HIS A 172 -7.72 1.99 12.26
N LEU A 173 -8.54 2.67 11.48
CA LEU A 173 -8.15 3.79 10.62
C LEU A 173 -8.33 5.15 11.31
N SER A 174 -9.06 5.20 12.42
CA SER A 174 -9.36 6.44 13.16
C SER A 174 -8.09 7.20 13.56
N GLU A 175 -8.23 8.48 13.84
CA GLU A 175 -7.13 9.40 14.19
C GLU A 175 -6.04 9.51 13.10
N SER A 176 -6.32 9.04 11.89
CA SER A 176 -5.40 9.21 10.76
C SER A 176 -5.71 10.52 10.04
N ARG A 177 -4.68 11.33 9.85
CA ARG A 177 -4.75 12.55 9.05
C ARG A 177 -5.03 12.24 7.58
N LEU A 178 -4.39 11.20 7.08
CA LEU A 178 -4.54 10.70 5.72
C LEU A 178 -4.90 9.21 5.75
N ILE A 179 -5.90 8.83 4.97
CA ILE A 179 -6.24 7.42 4.76
C ILE A 179 -6.12 7.10 3.27
N ILE A 180 -5.39 6.03 2.96
CA ILE A 180 -5.24 5.48 1.61
C ILE A 180 -6.04 4.18 1.55
N LEU A 181 -7.08 4.15 0.71
CA LEU A 181 -7.96 3.01 0.54
C LEU A 181 -7.71 2.28 -0.78
N ASN A 182 -7.58 0.96 -0.72
CA ASN A 182 -7.62 0.10 -1.89
C ASN A 182 -9.07 -0.16 -2.30
N VAL A 183 -9.53 0.51 -3.38
CA VAL A 183 -10.93 0.48 -3.82
C VAL A 183 -11.07 -0.16 -5.19
N MET A 184 -11.51 -1.41 -5.22
CA MET A 184 -11.56 -2.23 -6.42
C MET A 184 -12.76 -1.93 -7.34
N ARG A 185 -13.88 -1.44 -6.80
CA ARG A 185 -15.17 -1.35 -7.52
C ARG A 185 -15.92 -0.07 -7.25
N PRO A 186 -16.68 0.42 -8.26
CA PRO A 186 -17.52 1.60 -8.10
C PRO A 186 -18.86 1.28 -7.41
N GLY A 187 -19.43 2.27 -6.73
CA GLY A 187 -20.72 2.19 -6.09
C GLY A 187 -20.77 1.03 -5.10
N ASN A 188 -21.93 0.39 -5.00
CA ASN A 188 -22.17 -0.79 -4.17
C ASN A 188 -21.79 -2.13 -4.83
N LYS A 189 -21.00 -2.11 -5.90
CA LYS A 189 -20.66 -3.32 -6.66
C LYS A 189 -19.57 -4.12 -5.97
N ARG A 190 -19.79 -4.46 -4.71
CA ARG A 190 -18.88 -5.24 -3.89
C ARG A 190 -18.47 -6.54 -4.57
N ILE A 191 -17.22 -6.91 -4.41
CA ILE A 191 -16.69 -8.24 -4.69
C ILE A 191 -16.07 -8.76 -3.40
N PRO A 192 -16.05 -10.08 -3.19
CA PRO A 192 -15.42 -10.64 -2.00
C PRO A 192 -13.99 -10.11 -1.82
N TRP A 193 -13.63 -9.85 -0.57
CA TRP A 193 -12.27 -9.50 -0.14
C TRP A 193 -11.75 -8.12 -0.56
N HIS A 194 -12.61 -7.24 -1.11
CA HIS A 194 -12.20 -5.90 -1.56
C HIS A 194 -13.27 -4.85 -1.26
N LEU A 195 -12.81 -3.62 -1.04
CA LEU A 195 -13.69 -2.45 -0.89
C LEU A 195 -14.28 -1.99 -2.22
N CYS A 196 -15.43 -1.34 -2.12
CA CYS A 196 -16.04 -0.53 -3.18
C CYS A 196 -16.14 0.93 -2.73
N THR A 197 -16.56 1.83 -3.61
CA THR A 197 -16.63 3.26 -3.27
C THR A 197 -17.76 3.59 -2.28
N ASP A 198 -18.78 2.76 -2.11
CA ASP A 198 -19.76 2.93 -1.02
C ASP A 198 -19.12 2.61 0.34
N ASP A 199 -18.24 1.60 0.41
CA ASP A 199 -17.48 1.32 1.62
C ASP A 199 -16.56 2.50 1.98
N ALA A 200 -15.99 3.16 0.96
CA ALA A 200 -15.15 4.35 1.16
C ALA A 200 -15.95 5.52 1.73
N VAL A 201 -17.22 5.69 1.34
CA VAL A 201 -18.12 6.71 1.93
C VAL A 201 -18.34 6.44 3.41
N GLU A 202 -18.65 5.19 3.78
CA GLU A 202 -18.89 4.82 5.19
C GLU A 202 -17.61 5.01 6.03
N ILE A 203 -16.47 4.51 5.55
CA ILE A 203 -15.18 4.71 6.24
C ILE A 203 -14.90 6.21 6.44
N ALA A 204 -15.07 7.02 5.39
CA ALA A 204 -14.81 8.45 5.47
C ALA A 204 -15.70 9.16 6.50
N LYS A 205 -17.00 8.81 6.60
CA LYS A 205 -17.93 9.38 7.58
C LYS A 205 -17.56 9.02 9.01
N GLU A 206 -17.09 7.79 9.23
CA GLU A 206 -16.76 7.31 10.57
C GLU A 206 -15.39 7.79 11.06
N THR A 207 -14.44 8.02 10.14
CA THR A 207 -13.05 8.35 10.51
C THR A 207 -12.70 9.82 10.33
N GLU A 208 -13.43 10.56 9.51
CA GLU A 208 -13.27 12.00 9.23
C GLU A 208 -11.81 12.46 9.03
N PRO A 209 -11.00 11.82 8.15
CA PRO A 209 -9.62 12.24 7.91
C PRO A 209 -9.57 13.59 7.19
N GLU A 210 -8.44 14.31 7.26
CA GLU A 210 -8.25 15.53 6.45
C GLU A 210 -8.29 15.21 4.95
N ILE A 211 -7.72 14.05 4.53
CA ILE A 211 -7.66 13.62 3.14
C ILE A 211 -7.89 12.11 3.07
N LEU A 212 -8.81 11.72 2.20
CA LEU A 212 -8.99 10.33 1.77
C LEU A 212 -8.41 10.15 0.37
N VAL A 213 -7.59 9.15 0.16
CA VAL A 213 -7.06 8.80 -1.17
C VAL A 213 -7.58 7.44 -1.58
N LEU A 214 -8.18 7.38 -2.77
CA LEU A 214 -8.60 6.13 -3.38
C LEU A 214 -7.53 5.65 -4.36
N GLN A 215 -7.16 4.39 -4.30
CA GLN A 215 -6.24 3.72 -5.22
C GLN A 215 -6.60 2.24 -5.42
N HIS A 216 -5.73 1.45 -6.04
CA HIS A 216 -5.89 0.02 -6.30
C HIS A 216 -7.12 -0.28 -7.16
N PHE A 217 -7.25 0.47 -8.24
CA PHE A 217 -8.44 0.45 -9.08
C PHE A 217 -8.51 -0.78 -9.97
N GLY A 218 -9.59 -1.56 -9.80
CA GLY A 218 -9.91 -2.65 -10.73
C GLY A 218 -10.42 -2.14 -12.08
N MET A 219 -10.49 -3.02 -13.06
CA MET A 219 -10.89 -2.71 -14.46
C MET A 219 -12.20 -1.91 -14.59
N LYS A 220 -13.13 -2.06 -13.66
CA LYS A 220 -14.41 -1.32 -13.68
C LYS A 220 -14.31 0.11 -13.15
N MET A 221 -13.19 0.46 -12.55
CA MET A 221 -12.90 1.83 -12.09
C MET A 221 -12.23 2.67 -13.17
N ILE A 222 -11.54 2.06 -14.13
CA ILE A 222 -10.78 2.76 -15.18
C ILE A 222 -11.69 3.70 -15.97
N GLY A 223 -11.31 4.97 -16.03
CA GLY A 223 -12.05 6.03 -16.71
C GLY A 223 -13.16 6.69 -15.89
N ILE A 224 -13.38 6.25 -14.64
CA ILE A 224 -14.40 6.83 -13.75
C ILE A 224 -13.89 7.12 -12.33
N THR A 225 -12.59 6.93 -12.07
CA THR A 225 -11.99 7.07 -10.73
C THR A 225 -12.22 8.46 -10.15
N GLU A 226 -12.01 9.52 -10.93
CA GLU A 226 -12.26 10.91 -10.54
C GLU A 226 -13.73 11.15 -10.16
N ARG A 227 -14.66 10.67 -11.00
CA ARG A 227 -16.09 10.77 -10.71
C ARG A 227 -16.47 10.07 -9.42
N GLU A 228 -15.92 8.90 -9.17
CA GLU A 228 -16.18 8.15 -7.94
C GLU A 228 -15.57 8.84 -6.71
N ALA A 229 -14.36 9.41 -6.82
CA ALA A 229 -13.75 10.21 -5.75
C ALA A 229 -14.60 11.45 -5.42
N THR A 230 -15.05 12.20 -6.44
CA THR A 230 -15.96 13.35 -6.27
C THR A 230 -17.27 12.93 -5.60
N ARG A 231 -17.79 11.75 -5.94
CA ARG A 231 -18.99 11.21 -5.30
C ARG A 231 -18.75 10.91 -3.82
N VAL A 232 -17.64 10.23 -3.51
CA VAL A 232 -17.27 9.92 -2.12
C VAL A 232 -17.13 11.21 -1.30
N GLU A 233 -16.42 12.22 -1.84
CA GLU A 233 -16.28 13.53 -1.20
C GLU A 233 -17.64 14.19 -0.93
N LYS A 234 -18.53 14.21 -1.92
CA LYS A 234 -19.85 14.82 -1.79
C LYS A 234 -20.73 14.11 -0.75
N GLU A 235 -20.67 12.77 -0.69
CA GLU A 235 -21.52 11.98 0.21
C GLU A 235 -20.97 11.89 1.63
N SER A 236 -19.65 11.97 1.81
CA SER A 236 -19.01 11.91 3.13
C SER A 236 -18.70 13.28 3.76
N GLY A 237 -18.51 14.31 2.94
CA GLY A 237 -17.99 15.61 3.36
C GLY A 237 -16.47 15.65 3.54
N VAL A 238 -15.75 14.55 3.30
CA VAL A 238 -14.31 14.42 3.45
C VAL A 238 -13.62 14.63 2.12
N LYS A 239 -12.60 15.49 2.08
CA LYS A 239 -11.78 15.73 0.88
C LYS A 239 -11.24 14.39 0.34
N THR A 240 -11.65 14.02 -0.86
CA THR A 240 -11.33 12.73 -1.46
C THR A 240 -10.60 12.89 -2.79
N VAL A 241 -9.47 12.22 -2.93
CA VAL A 241 -8.60 12.27 -4.11
C VAL A 241 -8.55 10.90 -4.77
N SER A 242 -8.72 10.86 -6.10
CA SER A 242 -8.39 9.70 -6.92
C SER A 242 -6.90 9.72 -7.22
N ALA A 243 -6.15 8.74 -6.75
CA ALA A 243 -4.74 8.64 -7.10
C ALA A 243 -4.55 8.34 -8.59
N THR A 244 -3.48 8.87 -9.17
CA THR A 244 -3.06 8.58 -10.54
C THR A 244 -1.59 8.16 -10.56
N ASP A 245 -1.20 7.35 -11.56
CA ASP A 245 0.18 6.89 -11.69
C ASP A 245 1.14 8.09 -11.83
N GLY A 246 2.14 8.16 -10.97
CA GLY A 246 3.08 9.28 -10.87
C GLY A 246 2.61 10.45 -9.99
N MET A 247 1.39 10.43 -9.46
CA MET A 247 0.90 11.50 -8.58
C MET A 247 1.77 11.66 -7.35
N ARG A 248 2.01 12.93 -6.97
CA ARG A 248 2.68 13.32 -5.74
C ARG A 248 1.72 14.09 -4.84
N LEU A 249 1.49 13.59 -3.64
CA LEU A 249 0.71 14.24 -2.61
C LEU A 249 1.66 14.75 -1.52
N LYS A 250 1.66 16.05 -1.29
CA LYS A 250 2.49 16.69 -0.27
C LYS A 250 1.68 16.90 1.01
N LEU A 251 2.21 16.42 2.13
CA LEU A 251 1.70 16.68 3.49
C LEU A 251 2.64 17.68 4.17
N GLU A 252 2.07 18.83 4.50
CA GLU A 252 2.78 19.92 5.22
C GLU A 252 2.68 19.74 6.73
#